data_4939a7a2e4eaae4c5e513f6d6654c069
#
_entry.id   4939a7a2e4eaae4c5e513f6d6654c069
#
_cell.length_a   1.000
_cell.length_b   1.000
_cell.length_c   1.000
_cell.angle_alpha   90.00
_cell.angle_beta   90.00
_cell.angle_gamma   90.00
#
_symmetry.space_group_name_H-M   'P 1'
#
loop_
_entity.id
_entity.type
_entity.pdbx_description
1 polymer ?
#
loop_
_entity_poly.entity_id
_entity_poly.type
_entity_poly.pdbx_seq_one_letter_code
_entity_poly.pdbx_strand_id
1 'polypeptide(L)'
;RLLQTAALLMRANERVFMGFGQNTEEMMIDALSQSQETALLLGTELENVGKADLVPLLEVYCEDLYEMSQNLHSKKQIARLHKKIKKELKLLYERMENDMETDRLCFVFLPYKVSMWDSMETVWKAADKDPDCDAYVVPIPYFDKDQDGNLAVEHYEGDQYPSDVPITDYRTFRLEDKKPDAVFIHNPYDQNNRLTSVHPDFYSSRLKKYADQLIYLPYYTTASTGNVESAKRQAEGTGFMIEPGAINADCIVTATEQERELFINILCFGIKGVQAEQWEVKVQNFGSPKVERARDTKRQDGSLPEKWQECLYSPDGSRKKTVFYSLSIGALLNQPDMMKKIEEVFLYFRNRKDLTLWLRPHPLYEQTLEVMRPQLLQKYRELLASYEEEG
;
A
#
# COMPACT_ATOMS: atom_id res chain seq x y z
N ARG A 1 -10.58 -6.79 -16.75
CA ARG A 1 -9.45 -7.64 -17.16
C ARG A 1 -9.53 -8.00 -18.64
N LEU A 2 -10.62 -8.63 -19.12
CA LEU A 2 -10.78 -9.02 -20.54
C LEU A 2 -10.72 -7.82 -21.49
N LEU A 3 -11.40 -6.71 -21.16
CA LEU A 3 -11.30 -5.45 -21.92
C LEU A 3 -9.87 -4.87 -21.96
N GLN A 4 -9.13 -4.98 -20.85
CA GLN A 4 -7.73 -4.57 -20.81
C GLN A 4 -6.85 -5.42 -21.72
N THR A 5 -7.10 -6.72 -21.80
CA THR A 5 -6.39 -7.62 -22.72
C THR A 5 -6.71 -7.29 -24.18
N ALA A 6 -7.98 -7.02 -24.51
CA ALA A 6 -8.37 -6.55 -25.85
C ALA A 6 -7.70 -5.21 -26.20
N ALA A 7 -7.64 -4.24 -25.27
CA ALA A 7 -6.92 -2.99 -25.44
C ALA A 7 -5.39 -3.20 -25.60
N LEU A 8 -4.81 -4.24 -24.97
CA LEU A 8 -3.41 -4.61 -25.15
C LEU A 8 -3.15 -5.10 -26.56
N LEU A 9 -4.02 -5.95 -27.14
CA LEU A 9 -3.94 -6.41 -28.52
C LEU A 9 -4.00 -5.24 -29.51
N MET A 10 -4.86 -4.24 -29.25
CA MET A 10 -4.92 -3.02 -30.09
C MET A 10 -3.58 -2.26 -30.06
N ARG A 11 -2.98 -2.09 -28.89
CA ARG A 11 -1.64 -1.43 -28.74
C ARG A 11 -0.53 -2.25 -29.38
N ALA A 12 -0.57 -3.58 -29.25
CA ALA A 12 0.39 -4.47 -29.89
C ALA A 12 0.35 -4.34 -31.42
N ASN A 13 -0.84 -4.33 -32.02
CA ASN A 13 -1.01 -4.12 -33.45
C ASN A 13 -0.40 -2.79 -33.94
N GLU A 14 -0.57 -1.69 -33.21
CA GLU A 14 0.08 -0.40 -33.55
C GLU A 14 1.61 -0.48 -33.44
N ARG A 15 2.14 -1.14 -32.38
CA ARG A 15 3.58 -1.31 -32.19
C ARG A 15 4.22 -2.17 -33.28
N VAL A 16 3.57 -3.28 -33.66
CA VAL A 16 4.03 -4.14 -34.77
C VAL A 16 4.11 -3.32 -36.06
N PHE A 17 3.08 -2.54 -36.36
CA PHE A 17 3.07 -1.69 -37.56
C PHE A 17 4.18 -0.61 -37.54
N MET A 18 4.39 0.06 -36.39
CA MET A 18 5.46 1.06 -36.25
C MET A 18 6.85 0.43 -36.36
N GLY A 19 7.03 -0.80 -35.87
CA GLY A 19 8.31 -1.53 -35.97
C GLY A 19 8.63 -2.04 -37.37
N PHE A 20 7.66 -2.00 -38.28
CA PHE A 20 7.84 -2.49 -39.64
C PHE A 20 8.90 -1.67 -40.41
N GLY A 21 9.93 -2.35 -40.91
CA GLY A 21 11.07 -1.74 -41.59
C GLY A 21 12.15 -1.15 -40.66
N GLN A 22 11.96 -1.25 -39.35
CA GLN A 22 12.95 -0.90 -38.32
C GLN A 22 13.49 -2.14 -37.58
N ASN A 23 12.61 -3.14 -37.36
CA ASN A 23 12.96 -4.40 -36.72
C ASN A 23 13.35 -5.48 -37.71
N THR A 24 14.04 -6.50 -37.21
CA THR A 24 14.36 -7.70 -38.02
C THR A 24 13.07 -8.52 -38.26
N GLU A 25 13.09 -9.34 -39.32
CA GLU A 25 11.98 -10.23 -39.64
C GLU A 25 11.65 -11.19 -38.47
N GLU A 26 12.67 -11.74 -37.84
CA GLU A 26 12.54 -12.60 -36.65
C GLU A 26 11.83 -11.92 -35.49
N MET A 27 12.20 -10.68 -35.16
CA MET A 27 11.54 -9.88 -34.14
C MET A 27 10.07 -9.60 -34.46
N MET A 28 9.75 -9.41 -35.75
CA MET A 28 8.38 -9.18 -36.20
C MET A 28 7.54 -10.45 -36.08
N ILE A 29 8.09 -11.61 -36.49
CA ILE A 29 7.41 -12.91 -36.34
C ILE A 29 7.13 -13.22 -34.86
N ASP A 30 8.12 -12.99 -33.98
CA ASP A 30 7.97 -13.20 -32.55
C ASP A 30 6.85 -12.34 -31.96
N ALA A 31 6.81 -11.06 -32.31
CA ALA A 31 5.75 -10.15 -31.85
C ALA A 31 4.34 -10.54 -32.35
N LEU A 32 4.24 -11.04 -33.60
CA LEU A 32 2.98 -11.55 -34.14
C LEU A 32 2.55 -12.84 -33.44
N SER A 33 3.49 -13.76 -33.16
CA SER A 33 3.23 -14.99 -32.41
C SER A 33 2.74 -14.71 -30.99
N GLN A 34 3.38 -13.80 -30.25
CA GLN A 34 2.96 -13.38 -28.92
C GLN A 34 1.54 -12.77 -28.94
N SER A 35 1.22 -12.02 -29.99
CA SER A 35 -0.12 -11.46 -30.17
C SER A 35 -1.17 -12.54 -30.42
N GLN A 36 -0.84 -13.59 -31.19
CA GLN A 36 -1.71 -14.75 -31.39
C GLN A 36 -1.94 -15.53 -30.09
N GLU A 37 -0.88 -15.81 -29.32
CA GLU A 37 -0.98 -16.48 -28.03
C GLU A 37 -1.88 -15.71 -27.06
N THR A 38 -1.72 -14.39 -27.03
CA THR A 38 -2.58 -13.51 -26.19
C THR A 38 -4.05 -13.56 -26.65
N ALA A 39 -4.29 -13.61 -27.94
CA ALA A 39 -5.64 -13.71 -28.49
C ALA A 39 -6.31 -15.08 -28.17
N LEU A 40 -5.54 -16.17 -28.23
CA LEU A 40 -6.02 -17.50 -27.84
C LEU A 40 -6.39 -17.56 -26.36
N LEU A 41 -5.57 -16.98 -25.48
CA LEU A 41 -5.87 -16.88 -24.06
C LEU A 41 -7.15 -16.05 -23.83
N LEU A 42 -7.30 -14.90 -24.50
CA LEU A 42 -8.49 -14.09 -24.43
C LEU A 42 -9.74 -14.86 -24.91
N GLY A 43 -9.63 -15.63 -25.99
CA GLY A 43 -10.71 -16.46 -26.50
C GLY A 43 -11.19 -17.51 -25.49
N THR A 44 -10.24 -18.21 -24.86
CA THR A 44 -10.54 -19.19 -23.79
C THR A 44 -11.25 -18.53 -22.60
N GLU A 45 -10.78 -17.36 -22.18
CA GLU A 45 -11.43 -16.63 -21.07
C GLU A 45 -12.82 -16.11 -21.45
N LEU A 46 -13.04 -15.68 -22.70
CA LEU A 46 -14.37 -15.29 -23.18
C LEU A 46 -15.34 -16.49 -23.20
N GLU A 47 -14.89 -17.68 -23.58
CA GLU A 47 -15.70 -18.91 -23.47
C GLU A 47 -16.07 -19.21 -22.01
N ASN A 48 -15.10 -19.10 -21.09
CA ASN A 48 -15.30 -19.35 -19.68
C ASN A 48 -16.35 -18.42 -19.04
N VAL A 49 -16.48 -17.18 -19.54
CA VAL A 49 -17.50 -16.21 -19.07
C VAL A 49 -18.78 -16.23 -19.92
N GLY A 50 -18.95 -17.23 -20.78
CA GLY A 50 -20.18 -17.42 -21.59
C GLY A 50 -20.31 -16.48 -22.79
N LYS A 51 -19.19 -15.88 -23.25
CA LYS A 51 -19.11 -14.97 -24.40
C LYS A 51 -18.46 -15.63 -25.63
N ALA A 52 -18.74 -16.92 -25.85
CA ALA A 52 -18.19 -17.69 -26.98
C ALA A 52 -18.54 -17.08 -28.36
N ASP A 53 -19.60 -16.29 -28.47
CA ASP A 53 -20.00 -15.57 -29.68
C ASP A 53 -19.01 -14.48 -30.12
N LEU A 54 -18.08 -14.08 -29.26
CA LEU A 54 -16.98 -13.13 -29.56
C LEU A 54 -15.71 -13.82 -30.07
N VAL A 55 -15.55 -15.13 -29.83
CA VAL A 55 -14.36 -15.90 -30.22
C VAL A 55 -14.09 -15.87 -31.71
N PRO A 56 -15.10 -15.95 -32.61
CA PRO A 56 -14.86 -15.86 -34.06
C PRO A 56 -14.14 -14.57 -34.51
N LEU A 57 -14.28 -13.46 -33.78
CA LEU A 57 -13.54 -12.22 -34.06
C LEU A 57 -12.04 -12.36 -33.79
N LEU A 58 -11.68 -13.12 -32.74
CA LEU A 58 -10.28 -13.43 -32.43
C LEU A 58 -9.69 -14.46 -33.39
N GLU A 59 -10.48 -15.40 -33.90
CA GLU A 59 -10.04 -16.34 -34.93
C GLU A 59 -9.65 -15.60 -36.20
N VAL A 60 -10.48 -14.68 -36.68
CA VAL A 60 -10.16 -13.82 -37.84
C VAL A 60 -8.93 -12.98 -37.58
N TYR A 61 -8.78 -12.43 -36.37
CA TYR A 61 -7.59 -11.69 -35.97
C TYR A 61 -6.32 -12.56 -36.06
N CYS A 62 -6.37 -13.80 -35.60
CA CYS A 62 -5.24 -14.73 -35.65
C CYS A 62 -4.88 -15.11 -37.11
N GLU A 63 -5.88 -15.29 -37.97
CA GLU A 63 -5.67 -15.52 -39.40
C GLU A 63 -4.99 -14.33 -40.08
N ASP A 64 -5.42 -13.11 -39.77
CA ASP A 64 -4.82 -11.89 -40.30
C ASP A 64 -3.37 -11.67 -39.83
N LEU A 65 -3.07 -12.02 -38.57
CA LEU A 65 -1.67 -12.01 -38.06
C LEU A 65 -0.81 -13.04 -38.80
N TYR A 66 -1.36 -14.23 -39.08
CA TYR A 66 -0.67 -15.23 -39.88
C TYR A 66 -0.44 -14.74 -41.33
N GLU A 67 -1.45 -14.17 -42.01
CA GLU A 67 -1.31 -13.56 -43.31
C GLU A 67 -0.23 -12.46 -43.30
N MET A 68 -0.17 -11.65 -42.20
CA MET A 68 0.82 -10.61 -42.00
C MET A 68 2.22 -11.19 -41.92
N SER A 69 2.42 -12.29 -41.18
CA SER A 69 3.72 -12.97 -41.03
C SER A 69 4.28 -13.51 -42.38
N GLN A 70 3.37 -13.93 -43.26
CA GLN A 70 3.75 -14.44 -44.61
C GLN A 70 4.07 -13.32 -45.62
N ASN A 71 3.76 -12.06 -45.30
CA ASN A 71 3.84 -10.91 -46.20
C ASN A 71 4.74 -9.78 -45.68
N LEU A 72 5.70 -10.09 -44.82
CA LEU A 72 6.58 -9.09 -44.19
C LEU A 72 7.43 -8.28 -45.18
N HIS A 73 7.61 -8.77 -46.42
CA HIS A 73 8.30 -8.03 -47.48
C HIS A 73 7.46 -6.99 -48.21
N SER A 74 6.11 -7.01 -48.02
CA SER A 74 5.16 -6.16 -48.74
C SER A 74 4.57 -5.06 -47.88
N LYS A 75 5.19 -3.88 -47.92
CA LYS A 75 4.67 -2.69 -47.20
C LYS A 75 3.20 -2.42 -47.47
N LYS A 76 2.72 -2.68 -48.72
CA LYS A 76 1.33 -2.46 -49.11
C LYS A 76 0.38 -3.47 -48.43
N GLN A 77 0.80 -4.75 -48.34
CA GLN A 77 0.01 -5.80 -47.70
C GLN A 77 -0.03 -5.56 -46.18
N ILE A 78 1.08 -5.26 -45.55
CA ILE A 78 1.18 -4.95 -44.14
C ILE A 78 0.24 -3.76 -43.77
N ALA A 79 0.29 -2.67 -44.53
CA ALA A 79 -0.58 -1.53 -44.28
C ALA A 79 -2.08 -1.85 -44.43
N ARG A 80 -2.41 -2.73 -45.40
CA ARG A 80 -3.81 -3.20 -45.58
C ARG A 80 -4.24 -4.05 -44.38
N LEU A 81 -3.44 -5.02 -43.97
CA LEU A 81 -3.74 -5.93 -42.85
C LEU A 81 -3.80 -5.18 -41.54
N HIS A 82 -2.86 -4.28 -41.26
CA HIS A 82 -2.89 -3.43 -40.08
C HIS A 82 -4.22 -2.67 -39.98
N LYS A 83 -4.68 -2.06 -41.07
CA LYS A 83 -5.95 -1.33 -41.08
C LYS A 83 -7.15 -2.23 -40.87
N LYS A 84 -7.11 -3.47 -41.41
CA LYS A 84 -8.15 -4.50 -41.22
C LYS A 84 -8.21 -4.93 -39.76
N ILE A 85 -7.07 -5.36 -39.22
CA ILE A 85 -6.92 -5.79 -37.83
C ILE A 85 -7.37 -4.70 -36.85
N LYS A 86 -6.97 -3.45 -37.09
CA LYS A 86 -7.37 -2.31 -36.26
C LYS A 86 -8.91 -2.16 -36.18
N LYS A 87 -9.60 -2.37 -37.30
CA LYS A 87 -11.07 -2.32 -37.36
C LYS A 87 -11.71 -3.49 -36.61
N GLU A 88 -11.16 -4.67 -36.75
CA GLU A 88 -11.66 -5.89 -36.11
C GLU A 88 -11.47 -5.86 -34.61
N LEU A 89 -10.29 -5.51 -34.13
CA LEU A 89 -10.02 -5.34 -32.69
C LEU A 89 -10.88 -4.24 -32.08
N LYS A 90 -11.14 -3.15 -32.82
CA LYS A 90 -12.06 -2.11 -32.37
C LYS A 90 -13.49 -2.65 -32.24
N LEU A 91 -13.96 -3.43 -33.21
CA LEU A 91 -15.28 -4.06 -33.15
C LEU A 91 -15.38 -5.05 -31.99
N LEU A 92 -14.35 -5.87 -31.79
CA LEU A 92 -14.26 -6.77 -30.65
C LEU A 92 -14.37 -6.00 -29.33
N TYR A 93 -13.58 -4.94 -29.17
CA TYR A 93 -13.57 -4.12 -27.96
C TYR A 93 -14.94 -3.48 -27.70
N GLU A 94 -15.56 -2.86 -28.72
CA GLU A 94 -16.89 -2.23 -28.61
C GLU A 94 -17.99 -3.27 -28.28
N ARG A 95 -17.93 -4.47 -28.84
CA ARG A 95 -18.86 -5.55 -28.49
C ARG A 95 -18.64 -6.03 -27.06
N MET A 96 -17.39 -6.23 -26.65
CA MET A 96 -17.06 -6.60 -25.27
C MET A 96 -17.56 -5.53 -24.30
N GLU A 97 -17.35 -4.25 -24.59
CA GLU A 97 -17.76 -3.14 -23.74
C GLU A 97 -19.29 -3.05 -23.58
N ASN A 98 -20.04 -3.36 -24.66
CA ASN A 98 -21.51 -3.34 -24.66
C ASN A 98 -22.15 -4.61 -24.10
N ASP A 99 -21.54 -5.78 -24.33
CA ASP A 99 -22.13 -7.07 -24.03
C ASP A 99 -21.65 -7.66 -22.68
N MET A 100 -20.56 -7.12 -22.13
CA MET A 100 -20.10 -7.52 -20.81
C MET A 100 -20.72 -6.56 -19.78
N GLU A 101 -21.43 -7.14 -18.83
CA GLU A 101 -21.69 -6.43 -17.59
C GLU A 101 -20.34 -6.00 -17.04
N THR A 102 -20.16 -4.72 -16.78
CA THR A 102 -18.94 -4.22 -16.12
C THR A 102 -18.90 -4.85 -14.76
N ASP A 103 -18.06 -5.89 -14.59
CA ASP A 103 -17.76 -6.41 -13.27
C ASP A 103 -17.29 -5.23 -12.43
N ARG A 104 -17.96 -5.01 -11.30
CA ARG A 104 -17.55 -3.98 -10.36
C ARG A 104 -16.14 -4.30 -9.88
N LEU A 105 -15.29 -3.28 -9.78
CA LEU A 105 -13.94 -3.44 -9.24
C LEU A 105 -14.04 -3.94 -7.80
N CYS A 106 -13.34 -5.01 -7.48
CA CYS A 106 -13.29 -5.58 -6.14
C CYS A 106 -12.04 -5.09 -5.42
N PHE A 107 -12.21 -4.20 -4.44
CA PHE A 107 -11.14 -3.67 -3.63
C PHE A 107 -11.21 -4.20 -2.20
N VAL A 108 -10.10 -4.73 -1.71
CA VAL A 108 -10.01 -5.32 -0.36
C VAL A 108 -8.96 -4.57 0.45
N PHE A 109 -9.39 -3.98 1.56
CA PHE A 109 -8.54 -3.27 2.52
C PHE A 109 -8.25 -4.17 3.71
N LEU A 110 -6.98 -4.43 3.99
CA LEU A 110 -6.50 -5.33 5.06
C LEU A 110 -5.79 -4.55 6.19
N PRO A 111 -6.50 -3.73 6.97
CA PRO A 111 -5.90 -3.08 8.12
C PRO A 111 -5.70 -4.10 9.27
N TYR A 112 -4.61 -3.96 10.07
CA TYR A 112 -4.38 -4.84 11.21
C TYR A 112 -4.55 -4.16 12.57
N LYS A 113 -4.40 -2.82 12.64
CA LYS A 113 -4.63 -2.02 13.85
C LYS A 113 -5.55 -0.85 13.54
N VAL A 114 -6.58 -0.69 14.35
CA VAL A 114 -7.53 0.43 14.21
C VAL A 114 -6.86 1.79 14.36
N SER A 115 -5.83 1.90 15.20
CA SER A 115 -5.03 3.13 15.38
C SER A 115 -4.28 3.60 14.13
N MET A 116 -4.21 2.76 13.09
CA MET A 116 -3.58 3.04 11.80
C MET A 116 -4.58 3.10 10.65
N TRP A 117 -5.88 3.00 10.93
CA TRP A 117 -6.95 3.03 9.94
C TRP A 117 -6.93 4.31 9.08
N ASP A 118 -6.53 5.43 9.68
CA ASP A 118 -6.38 6.72 9.00
C ASP A 118 -5.46 6.71 7.77
N SER A 119 -4.61 5.68 7.62
CA SER A 119 -3.79 5.47 6.43
C SER A 119 -4.54 4.87 5.23
N MET A 120 -5.76 4.37 5.43
CA MET A 120 -6.59 3.73 4.40
C MET A 120 -7.97 4.38 4.25
N GLU A 121 -8.47 5.05 5.30
CA GLU A 121 -9.86 5.49 5.41
C GLU A 121 -10.35 6.33 4.23
N THR A 122 -9.54 7.30 3.76
CA THR A 122 -10.00 8.19 2.67
C THR A 122 -10.02 7.48 1.32
N VAL A 123 -9.11 6.53 1.09
CA VAL A 123 -9.11 5.68 -0.13
C VAL A 123 -10.30 4.74 -0.11
N TRP A 124 -10.56 4.08 1.02
CA TRP A 124 -11.73 3.25 1.19
C TRP A 124 -13.02 4.04 0.96
N LYS A 125 -13.18 5.22 1.59
CA LYS A 125 -14.36 6.07 1.41
C LYS A 125 -14.58 6.50 -0.04
N ALA A 126 -13.52 6.68 -0.82
CA ALA A 126 -13.62 6.98 -2.24
C ALA A 126 -14.13 5.76 -3.02
N ALA A 127 -13.57 4.57 -2.75
CA ALA A 127 -14.00 3.33 -3.39
C ALA A 127 -15.43 2.91 -3.00
N ASP A 128 -15.81 3.06 -1.72
CA ASP A 128 -17.15 2.73 -1.22
C ASP A 128 -18.26 3.60 -1.82
N LYS A 129 -17.92 4.83 -2.20
CA LYS A 129 -18.85 5.75 -2.87
C LYS A 129 -18.91 5.58 -4.39
N ASP A 130 -17.98 4.88 -4.97
CA ASP A 130 -17.92 4.66 -6.40
C ASP A 130 -18.92 3.53 -6.78
N PRO A 131 -19.90 3.80 -7.66
CA PRO A 131 -20.88 2.79 -8.06
C PRO A 131 -20.26 1.61 -8.81
N ASP A 132 -19.04 1.77 -9.36
CA ASP A 132 -18.35 0.72 -10.09
C ASP A 132 -17.37 -0.07 -9.20
N CYS A 133 -17.38 0.15 -7.87
CA CYS A 133 -16.51 -0.54 -6.92
C CYS A 133 -17.29 -1.28 -5.84
N ASP A 134 -16.80 -2.47 -5.49
CA ASP A 134 -17.12 -3.20 -4.26
C ASP A 134 -15.93 -3.09 -3.31
N ALA A 135 -16.06 -2.32 -2.23
CA ALA A 135 -14.98 -2.03 -1.30
C ALA A 135 -15.18 -2.77 0.03
N TYR A 136 -14.33 -3.77 0.30
CA TYR A 136 -14.38 -4.58 1.52
C TYR A 136 -13.31 -4.12 2.52
N VAL A 137 -13.70 -3.91 3.78
CA VAL A 137 -12.76 -3.72 4.90
C VAL A 137 -12.69 -5.01 5.69
N VAL A 138 -11.54 -5.67 5.66
CA VAL A 138 -11.29 -6.97 6.28
C VAL A 138 -10.12 -6.82 7.26
N PRO A 139 -10.37 -6.42 8.52
CA PRO A 139 -9.33 -6.37 9.52
C PRO A 139 -8.67 -7.74 9.70
N ILE A 140 -7.35 -7.75 9.75
CA ILE A 140 -6.58 -8.98 9.88
C ILE A 140 -5.97 -9.12 11.27
N PRO A 141 -5.86 -10.34 11.81
CA PRO A 141 -5.22 -10.56 13.10
C PRO A 141 -3.72 -10.36 13.04
N TYR A 142 -3.13 -10.03 14.18
CA TYR A 142 -1.70 -9.91 14.37
C TYR A 142 -1.27 -10.55 15.69
N PHE A 143 0.01 -10.84 15.81
CA PHE A 143 0.61 -11.48 16.98
C PHE A 143 1.67 -10.59 17.60
N ASP A 144 1.75 -10.59 18.93
CA ASP A 144 2.97 -10.22 19.62
C ASP A 144 4.00 -11.33 19.47
N LYS A 145 5.27 -10.97 19.45
CA LYS A 145 6.39 -11.92 19.45
C LYS A 145 7.05 -12.00 20.81
N ASP A 146 7.44 -13.22 21.18
CA ASP A 146 8.27 -13.44 22.35
C ASP A 146 9.75 -13.03 22.10
N GLN A 147 10.59 -13.20 23.12
CA GLN A 147 12.02 -12.86 23.06
C GLN A 147 12.79 -13.70 22.02
N ASP A 148 12.29 -14.88 21.68
CA ASP A 148 12.86 -15.79 20.69
C ASP A 148 12.34 -15.51 19.28
N GLY A 149 11.37 -14.59 19.14
CA GLY A 149 10.76 -14.19 17.86
C GLY A 149 9.60 -15.07 17.41
N ASN A 150 9.10 -15.98 18.27
CA ASN A 150 7.93 -16.80 17.97
C ASN A 150 6.64 -15.99 18.14
N LEU A 151 5.59 -16.40 17.43
CA LEU A 151 4.25 -15.85 17.58
C LEU A 151 3.68 -16.27 18.93
N ALA A 152 3.35 -15.31 19.80
CA ALA A 152 2.93 -15.54 21.17
C ALA A 152 1.44 -15.23 21.38
N VAL A 153 1.06 -13.97 21.42
CA VAL A 153 -0.31 -13.54 21.73
C VAL A 153 -0.99 -13.03 20.46
N GLU A 154 -2.14 -13.62 20.12
CA GLU A 154 -2.96 -13.15 19.00
C GLU A 154 -3.85 -11.99 19.43
N HIS A 155 -3.93 -10.98 18.56
CA HIS A 155 -4.80 -9.81 18.69
C HIS A 155 -5.67 -9.67 17.47
N TYR A 156 -6.91 -9.23 17.68
CA TYR A 156 -7.85 -8.88 16.62
C TYR A 156 -8.67 -7.66 17.04
N GLU A 157 -8.66 -6.62 16.22
CA GLU A 157 -9.29 -5.33 16.54
C GLU A 157 -10.52 -5.03 15.66
N GLY A 158 -11.10 -6.02 14.99
CA GLY A 158 -12.20 -5.83 14.05
C GLY A 158 -13.48 -5.21 14.65
N ASP A 159 -13.69 -5.33 15.94
CA ASP A 159 -14.83 -4.75 16.69
C ASP A 159 -14.59 -3.31 17.15
N GLN A 160 -13.38 -2.78 16.97
CA GLN A 160 -12.99 -1.44 17.45
C GLN A 160 -13.05 -0.36 16.34
N TYR A 161 -13.41 -0.74 15.12
CA TYR A 161 -13.53 0.21 14.01
C TYR A 161 -14.76 1.12 14.19
N PRO A 162 -14.74 2.34 13.60
CA PRO A 162 -15.91 3.21 13.60
C PRO A 162 -17.15 2.51 13.04
N SER A 163 -18.32 2.80 13.63
CA SER A 163 -19.58 2.13 13.29
C SER A 163 -20.07 2.38 11.86
N ASP A 164 -19.53 3.40 11.19
CA ASP A 164 -19.80 3.73 9.78
C ASP A 164 -18.91 2.94 8.80
N VAL A 165 -17.96 2.14 9.31
CA VAL A 165 -17.11 1.27 8.49
C VAL A 165 -17.67 -0.16 8.51
N PRO A 166 -18.19 -0.68 7.39
CA PRO A 166 -18.71 -2.04 7.31
C PRO A 166 -17.56 -3.05 7.34
N ILE A 167 -17.42 -3.74 8.47
CA ILE A 167 -16.35 -4.72 8.68
C ILE A 167 -16.80 -6.09 8.19
N THR A 168 -15.94 -6.72 7.37
CA THR A 168 -16.09 -8.12 6.96
C THR A 168 -15.14 -9.00 7.78
N ASP A 169 -15.65 -10.09 8.33
CA ASP A 169 -14.86 -11.04 9.14
C ASP A 169 -13.86 -11.80 8.25
N TYR A 170 -12.56 -11.68 8.55
CA TYR A 170 -11.49 -12.37 7.83
C TYR A 170 -11.64 -13.90 7.79
N ARG A 171 -12.30 -14.50 8.79
CA ARG A 171 -12.51 -15.96 8.89
C ARG A 171 -13.50 -16.49 7.86
N THR A 172 -14.38 -15.65 7.38
CA THR A 172 -15.40 -15.98 6.37
C THR A 172 -15.08 -15.40 4.99
N PHE A 173 -14.12 -14.49 4.90
CA PHE A 173 -13.74 -13.84 3.65
C PHE A 173 -12.56 -14.57 2.99
N ARG A 174 -12.79 -15.10 1.80
CA ARG A 174 -11.77 -15.84 1.05
C ARG A 174 -11.30 -15.03 -0.15
N LEU A 175 -10.05 -14.62 -0.12
CA LEU A 175 -9.42 -13.88 -1.23
C LEU A 175 -9.36 -14.71 -2.51
N GLU A 176 -9.15 -16.03 -2.39
CA GLU A 176 -9.10 -16.95 -3.51
C GLU A 176 -10.41 -16.97 -4.32
N ASP A 177 -11.55 -16.86 -3.65
CA ASP A 177 -12.87 -16.89 -4.27
C ASP A 177 -13.24 -15.50 -4.82
N LYS A 178 -12.79 -14.43 -4.17
CA LYS A 178 -13.08 -13.04 -4.57
C LYS A 178 -12.24 -12.55 -5.73
N LYS A 179 -10.98 -13.03 -5.85
CA LYS A 179 -10.02 -12.61 -6.88
C LYS A 179 -10.00 -11.08 -7.05
N PRO A 180 -9.67 -10.32 -5.99
CA PRO A 180 -9.79 -8.87 -6.00
C PRO A 180 -8.89 -8.22 -7.05
N ASP A 181 -9.38 -7.15 -7.68
CA ASP A 181 -8.59 -6.31 -8.58
C ASP A 181 -7.46 -5.60 -7.82
N ALA A 182 -7.71 -5.20 -6.56
CA ALA A 182 -6.69 -4.66 -5.70
C ALA A 182 -6.85 -5.07 -4.24
N VAL A 183 -5.72 -5.42 -3.62
CA VAL A 183 -5.58 -5.59 -2.17
C VAL A 183 -4.71 -4.49 -1.61
N PHE A 184 -5.22 -3.77 -0.61
CA PHE A 184 -4.52 -2.68 0.06
C PHE A 184 -3.98 -3.15 1.41
N ILE A 185 -2.68 -2.96 1.62
CA ILE A 185 -2.01 -3.22 2.89
C ILE A 185 -1.34 -1.96 3.41
N HIS A 186 -1.20 -1.82 4.73
CA HIS A 186 -0.45 -0.72 5.33
C HIS A 186 0.73 -1.18 6.18
N ASN A 187 0.79 -2.46 6.55
CA ASN A 187 1.92 -3.06 7.25
C ASN A 187 2.96 -3.56 6.26
N PRO A 188 4.20 -3.04 6.26
CA PRO A 188 5.24 -3.50 5.36
C PRO A 188 5.98 -4.74 5.85
N TYR A 189 5.89 -5.07 7.14
CA TYR A 189 6.88 -5.95 7.79
C TYR A 189 6.62 -7.44 7.62
N ASP A 190 5.36 -7.86 7.39
CA ASP A 190 4.97 -9.27 7.49
C ASP A 190 5.52 -9.87 8.81
N GLN A 191 6.46 -10.83 8.72
CA GLN A 191 7.13 -11.46 9.85
C GLN A 191 8.40 -10.72 10.33
N ASN A 192 8.88 -9.72 9.62
CA ASN A 192 10.21 -9.12 9.88
C ASN A 192 10.24 -8.16 11.08
N ASN A 193 9.09 -7.65 11.54
CA ASN A 193 9.09 -6.84 12.75
C ASN A 193 9.48 -7.72 13.97
N ARG A 194 10.35 -7.18 14.84
CA ARG A 194 10.86 -7.90 16.01
C ARG A 194 9.83 -8.11 17.11
N LEU A 195 8.83 -7.24 17.17
CA LEU A 195 7.84 -7.20 18.26
C LEU A 195 6.50 -7.80 17.85
N THR A 196 6.14 -7.70 16.57
CA THR A 196 4.83 -8.13 16.08
C THR A 196 4.93 -8.80 14.72
N SER A 197 3.90 -9.56 14.35
CA SER A 197 3.70 -10.10 13.00
C SER A 197 2.22 -10.06 12.66
N VAL A 198 1.85 -9.74 11.44
CA VAL A 198 0.49 -10.06 10.97
C VAL A 198 0.34 -11.57 10.86
N HIS A 199 -0.90 -12.06 10.82
CA HIS A 199 -1.15 -13.50 10.67
C HIS A 199 -0.51 -14.01 9.36
N PRO A 200 0.15 -15.19 9.35
CA PRO A 200 0.90 -15.70 8.18
C PRO A 200 0.09 -15.84 6.89
N ASP A 201 -1.23 -16.02 6.99
CA ASP A 201 -2.11 -16.07 5.82
C ASP A 201 -2.19 -14.74 5.08
N PHE A 202 -1.85 -13.64 5.74
CA PHE A 202 -1.87 -12.29 5.19
C PHE A 202 -0.48 -11.71 4.93
N TYR A 203 0.56 -12.54 4.84
CA TYR A 203 1.86 -12.08 4.37
C TYR A 203 1.77 -11.61 2.92
N SER A 204 2.45 -10.52 2.60
CA SER A 204 2.39 -9.85 1.30
C SER A 204 2.74 -10.77 0.13
N SER A 205 3.69 -11.69 0.30
CA SER A 205 4.05 -12.72 -0.69
C SER A 205 2.92 -13.69 -1.00
N ARG A 206 2.02 -13.91 -0.03
CA ARG A 206 0.84 -14.76 -0.20
C ARG A 206 -0.32 -13.98 -0.81
N LEU A 207 -0.58 -12.76 -0.33
CA LEU A 207 -1.61 -11.86 -0.87
C LEU A 207 -1.44 -11.61 -2.36
N LYS A 208 -0.21 -11.40 -2.81
CA LYS A 208 0.14 -11.18 -4.23
C LYS A 208 -0.32 -12.31 -5.17
N LYS A 209 -0.59 -13.51 -4.64
CA LYS A 209 -1.06 -14.64 -5.46
C LYS A 209 -2.56 -14.58 -5.77
N TYR A 210 -3.32 -13.79 -5.01
CA TYR A 210 -4.78 -13.76 -5.05
C TYR A 210 -5.34 -12.45 -5.60
N ALA A 211 -4.53 -11.41 -5.71
CA ALA A 211 -4.92 -10.10 -6.20
C ALA A 211 -4.23 -9.77 -7.52
N ASP A 212 -4.92 -9.04 -8.39
CA ASP A 212 -4.31 -8.51 -9.63
C ASP A 212 -3.29 -7.42 -9.27
N GLN A 213 -3.56 -6.61 -8.22
CA GLN A 213 -2.66 -5.59 -7.70
C GLN A 213 -2.56 -5.67 -6.18
N LEU A 214 -1.35 -5.72 -5.65
CA LEU A 214 -1.07 -5.50 -4.22
C LEU A 214 -0.57 -4.06 -4.04
N ILE A 215 -1.33 -3.25 -3.30
CA ILE A 215 -1.05 -1.82 -3.09
C ILE A 215 -0.63 -1.59 -1.65
N TYR A 216 0.55 -1.00 -1.46
CA TYR A 216 1.05 -0.62 -0.15
C TYR A 216 0.81 0.86 0.13
N LEU A 217 0.00 1.13 1.17
CA LEU A 217 -0.28 2.46 1.71
C LEU A 217 0.47 2.63 3.04
N PRO A 218 1.63 3.30 3.08
CA PRO A 218 2.38 3.46 4.32
C PRO A 218 1.56 4.14 5.42
N TYR A 219 1.51 3.56 6.62
CA TYR A 219 0.82 4.15 7.78
C TYR A 219 1.62 5.25 8.49
N TYR A 220 2.83 5.49 8.06
CA TYR A 220 3.73 6.53 8.58
C TYR A 220 3.94 7.63 7.54
N THR A 221 4.45 8.75 7.99
CA THR A 221 4.96 9.83 7.13
C THR A 221 6.45 9.99 7.36
N THR A 222 7.22 10.12 6.29
CA THR A 222 8.67 10.35 6.37
C THR A 222 8.99 11.83 6.27
N ALA A 223 9.97 12.28 7.06
CA ALA A 223 10.52 13.61 6.88
C ALA A 223 11.43 13.61 5.64
N SER A 224 11.15 14.48 4.69
CA SER A 224 12.04 14.71 3.54
C SER A 224 13.38 15.28 4.02
N THR A 225 14.50 14.65 3.69
CA THR A 225 15.85 15.08 4.06
C THR A 225 16.66 15.60 2.88
N GLY A 226 16.07 15.82 1.77
CA GLY A 226 16.58 16.72 0.71
C GLY A 226 17.86 16.34 -0.03
N ASN A 227 18.64 15.31 0.36
CA ASN A 227 19.80 14.88 -0.41
C ASN A 227 20.15 13.38 -0.28
N VAL A 228 20.83 12.83 -1.31
CA VAL A 228 21.22 11.42 -1.42
C VAL A 228 22.16 10.96 -0.29
N GLU A 229 23.00 11.83 0.26
CA GLU A 229 23.93 11.50 1.34
C GLU A 229 23.20 11.30 2.68
N SER A 230 22.16 12.10 2.95
CA SER A 230 21.29 11.87 4.10
C SER A 230 20.36 10.67 3.87
N ALA A 231 19.98 10.37 2.63
CA ALA A 231 19.26 9.14 2.29
C ALA A 231 20.10 7.89 2.55
N LYS A 232 21.41 7.89 2.27
CA LYS A 232 22.31 6.78 2.62
C LYS A 232 22.45 6.57 4.13
N ARG A 233 22.59 7.64 4.90
CA ARG A 233 22.60 7.60 6.38
C ARG A 233 21.24 7.22 6.97
N GLN A 234 20.16 7.60 6.30
CA GLN A 234 18.81 7.17 6.65
C GLN A 234 18.55 5.72 6.23
N ALA A 235 19.12 5.22 5.14
CA ALA A 235 18.98 3.82 4.74
C ALA A 235 19.54 2.87 5.82
N GLU A 236 20.56 3.27 6.57
CA GLU A 236 21.02 2.56 7.77
C GLU A 236 20.00 2.61 8.92
N GLY A 237 19.06 3.57 8.92
CA GLY A 237 17.97 3.75 9.90
C GLY A 237 16.55 3.51 9.35
N THR A 238 16.39 3.33 8.05
CA THR A 238 15.09 3.20 7.36
C THR A 238 14.89 1.83 6.72
N GLY A 239 15.42 0.78 7.36
CA GLY A 239 15.20 -0.61 6.94
C GLY A 239 13.72 -0.95 6.67
N PHE A 240 12.79 -0.20 7.29
CA PHE A 240 11.35 -0.36 7.09
C PHE A 240 10.85 -0.09 5.66
N MET A 241 11.63 0.56 4.79
CA MET A 241 11.30 0.73 3.37
C MET A 241 11.69 -0.47 2.50
N ILE A 242 12.56 -1.37 3.03
CA ILE A 242 13.03 -2.59 2.33
C ILE A 242 12.36 -3.82 2.95
N GLU A 243 11.11 -3.70 3.36
CA GLU A 243 10.36 -4.76 4.01
C GLU A 243 9.49 -5.54 3.01
N PRO A 244 9.07 -6.76 3.34
CA PRO A 244 8.34 -7.63 2.42
C PRO A 244 7.13 -6.97 1.76
N GLY A 245 6.32 -6.21 2.52
CA GLY A 245 5.15 -5.53 1.99
C GLY A 245 5.48 -4.52 0.91
N ALA A 246 6.59 -3.76 1.06
CA ALA A 246 7.05 -2.83 0.04
C ALA A 246 7.66 -3.57 -1.17
N ILE A 247 8.42 -4.65 -0.93
CA ILE A 247 9.06 -5.44 -1.99
C ILE A 247 8.01 -6.17 -2.84
N ASN A 248 7.02 -6.79 -2.22
CA ASN A 248 6.01 -7.59 -2.90
C ASN A 248 4.89 -6.75 -3.53
N ALA A 249 4.61 -5.54 -3.05
CA ALA A 249 3.58 -4.68 -3.63
C ALA A 249 3.82 -4.42 -5.12
N ASP A 250 2.77 -4.23 -5.88
CA ASP A 250 2.81 -3.79 -7.28
C ASP A 250 2.81 -2.26 -7.37
N CYS A 251 2.24 -1.59 -6.36
CA CYS A 251 2.27 -0.14 -6.21
C CYS A 251 2.57 0.24 -4.76
N ILE A 252 3.49 1.18 -4.57
CA ILE A 252 3.80 1.83 -3.29
C ILE A 252 3.36 3.29 -3.41
N VAL A 253 2.46 3.72 -2.53
CA VAL A 253 1.95 5.10 -2.54
C VAL A 253 2.76 5.96 -1.58
N THR A 254 3.23 7.11 -2.06
CA THR A 254 4.01 8.07 -1.28
C THR A 254 3.28 9.42 -1.16
N ALA A 255 3.55 10.14 -0.09
CA ALA A 255 2.89 11.40 0.22
C ALA A 255 3.39 12.57 -0.64
N THR A 256 4.67 12.54 -1.04
CA THR A 256 5.34 13.62 -1.78
C THR A 256 6.33 13.05 -2.79
N GLU A 257 6.72 13.85 -3.78
CA GLU A 257 7.76 13.46 -4.73
C GLU A 257 9.11 13.22 -4.04
N GLN A 258 9.44 13.99 -3.03
CA GLN A 258 10.67 13.78 -2.24
C GLN A 258 10.67 12.42 -1.51
N GLU A 259 9.50 12.00 -1.01
CA GLU A 259 9.35 10.68 -0.40
C GLU A 259 9.45 9.56 -1.45
N ARG A 260 8.88 9.78 -2.64
CA ARG A 260 9.00 8.89 -3.79
C ARG A 260 10.47 8.67 -4.17
N GLU A 261 11.21 9.75 -4.37
CA GLU A 261 12.64 9.70 -4.68
C GLU A 261 13.43 8.97 -3.57
N LEU A 262 13.11 9.24 -2.31
CA LEU A 262 13.73 8.57 -1.17
C LEU A 262 13.48 7.07 -1.19
N PHE A 263 12.23 6.63 -1.41
CA PHE A 263 11.87 5.22 -1.52
C PHE A 263 12.63 4.51 -2.66
N ILE A 264 12.65 5.11 -3.85
CA ILE A 264 13.35 4.56 -5.01
C ILE A 264 14.85 4.40 -4.69
N ASN A 265 15.49 5.44 -4.15
CA ASN A 265 16.91 5.40 -3.81
C ASN A 265 17.23 4.31 -2.77
N ILE A 266 16.40 4.16 -1.75
CA ILE A 266 16.57 3.14 -0.70
C ILE A 266 16.37 1.72 -1.29
N LEU A 267 15.36 1.52 -2.11
CA LEU A 267 15.11 0.23 -2.77
C LEU A 267 16.26 -0.14 -3.73
N CYS A 268 16.76 0.80 -4.53
CA CYS A 268 17.94 0.61 -5.39
C CYS A 268 19.20 0.27 -4.60
N PHE A 269 19.37 0.89 -3.43
CA PHE A 269 20.51 0.61 -2.56
C PHE A 269 20.41 -0.76 -1.89
N GLY A 270 19.24 -1.12 -1.37
CA GLY A 270 19.03 -2.34 -0.57
C GLY A 270 18.81 -3.60 -1.40
N ILE A 271 18.25 -3.48 -2.61
CA ILE A 271 17.89 -4.64 -3.44
C ILE A 271 18.72 -4.63 -4.72
N LYS A 272 19.61 -5.62 -4.83
CA LYS A 272 20.48 -5.76 -5.98
C LYS A 272 19.81 -6.51 -7.14
N GLY A 273 20.18 -6.16 -8.37
CA GLY A 273 19.67 -6.83 -9.57
C GLY A 273 18.34 -6.31 -10.12
N VAL A 274 17.73 -5.30 -9.47
CA VAL A 274 16.55 -4.59 -9.96
C VAL A 274 16.96 -3.22 -10.48
N GLN A 275 16.51 -2.87 -11.68
CA GLN A 275 16.83 -1.58 -12.31
C GLN A 275 15.97 -0.45 -11.68
N ALA A 276 16.51 0.76 -11.64
CA ALA A 276 15.82 1.93 -11.05
C ALA A 276 14.46 2.18 -11.71
N GLU A 277 14.37 2.01 -13.01
CA GLU A 277 13.16 2.21 -13.80
C GLU A 277 12.00 1.31 -13.35
N GLN A 278 12.30 0.11 -12.87
CA GLN A 278 11.27 -0.80 -12.32
C GLN A 278 10.70 -0.25 -11.01
N TRP A 279 11.54 0.38 -10.16
CA TRP A 279 11.09 1.04 -8.94
C TRP A 279 10.33 2.34 -9.25
N GLU A 280 10.74 3.10 -10.28
CA GLU A 280 10.05 4.32 -10.73
C GLU A 280 8.60 4.05 -11.16
N VAL A 281 8.35 2.90 -11.80
CA VAL A 281 6.99 2.46 -12.16
C VAL A 281 6.18 2.05 -10.94
N LYS A 282 6.83 1.42 -9.96
CA LYS A 282 6.19 0.86 -8.78
C LYS A 282 5.88 1.92 -7.70
N VAL A 283 6.77 2.87 -7.47
CA VAL A 283 6.61 3.90 -6.45
C VAL A 283 5.92 5.11 -7.05
N GLN A 284 4.72 5.44 -6.55
CA GLN A 284 3.87 6.49 -7.11
C GLN A 284 3.54 7.56 -6.07
N ASN A 285 3.61 8.82 -6.47
CA ASN A 285 3.27 9.96 -5.63
C ASN A 285 1.78 10.33 -5.81
N PHE A 286 0.90 9.65 -5.09
CA PHE A 286 -0.54 9.93 -5.10
C PHE A 286 -1.03 10.72 -3.88
N GLY A 287 -0.14 11.08 -2.97
CA GLY A 287 -0.49 11.72 -1.71
C GLY A 287 -0.60 10.73 -0.55
N SER A 288 -0.98 11.23 0.62
CA SER A 288 -1.12 10.42 1.83
C SER A 288 -2.54 10.49 2.37
N PRO A 289 -3.26 9.37 2.41
CA PRO A 289 -4.59 9.29 3.04
C PRO A 289 -4.58 9.79 4.48
N LYS A 290 -3.52 9.48 5.23
CA LYS A 290 -3.33 9.93 6.61
C LYS A 290 -3.22 11.47 6.73
N VAL A 291 -2.48 12.11 5.84
CA VAL A 291 -2.36 13.57 5.80
C VAL A 291 -3.68 14.21 5.37
N GLU A 292 -4.36 13.62 4.40
CA GLU A 292 -5.69 14.05 3.96
C GLU A 292 -6.69 13.98 5.11
N ARG A 293 -6.76 12.85 5.83
CA ARG A 293 -7.61 12.68 7.00
C ARG A 293 -7.31 13.73 8.09
N ALA A 294 -6.02 14.00 8.36
CA ALA A 294 -5.63 15.00 9.34
C ALA A 294 -6.03 16.44 8.92
N ARG A 295 -5.87 16.76 7.62
CA ARG A 295 -6.28 18.07 7.06
C ARG A 295 -7.79 18.29 7.15
N ASP A 296 -8.56 17.24 6.86
CA ASP A 296 -10.03 17.32 6.79
C ASP A 296 -10.67 17.26 8.19
N THR A 297 -9.92 16.84 9.23
CA THR A 297 -10.37 16.85 10.63
C THR A 297 -10.51 18.27 11.13
N LYS A 298 -11.74 18.64 11.52
CA LYS A 298 -12.06 19.95 12.10
C LYS A 298 -11.95 19.90 13.62
N ARG A 299 -11.68 21.06 14.23
CA ARG A 299 -11.62 21.19 15.69
C ARG A 299 -12.91 20.73 16.39
N GLN A 300 -14.05 20.80 15.71
CA GLN A 300 -15.36 20.39 16.21
C GLN A 300 -15.57 18.87 16.15
N ASP A 301 -14.77 18.13 15.38
CA ASP A 301 -14.95 16.70 15.15
C ASP A 301 -14.37 15.85 16.31
N GLY A 302 -13.63 16.46 17.22
CA GLY A 302 -13.03 15.80 18.39
C GLY A 302 -13.30 16.55 19.69
N SER A 303 -13.90 15.88 20.67
CA SER A 303 -13.92 16.35 22.06
C SER A 303 -12.69 15.81 22.78
N LEU A 304 -11.90 16.70 23.37
CA LEU A 304 -10.86 16.27 24.29
C LEU A 304 -11.52 15.69 25.56
N PRO A 305 -10.97 14.60 26.14
CA PRO A 305 -11.41 14.12 27.43
C PRO A 305 -11.44 15.25 28.47
N GLU A 306 -12.41 15.26 29.36
CA GLU A 306 -12.61 16.34 30.33
C GLU A 306 -11.34 16.62 31.16
N LYS A 307 -10.69 15.55 31.65
CA LYS A 307 -9.40 15.65 32.35
C LYS A 307 -8.31 16.36 31.53
N TRP A 308 -8.28 16.18 30.23
CA TRP A 308 -7.31 16.85 29.37
C TRP A 308 -7.65 18.32 29.18
N GLN A 309 -8.93 18.65 29.14
CA GLN A 309 -9.37 20.06 29.10
C GLN A 309 -8.95 20.83 30.35
N GLU A 310 -9.10 20.21 31.53
CA GLU A 310 -8.65 20.78 32.80
C GLU A 310 -7.16 21.08 32.83
N CYS A 311 -6.33 20.19 32.27
CA CYS A 311 -4.88 20.39 32.17
C CYS A 311 -4.46 21.53 31.23
N LEU A 312 -5.31 21.93 30.29
CA LEU A 312 -5.01 22.95 29.29
C LEU A 312 -5.24 24.39 29.75
N TYR A 313 -5.94 24.58 30.88
CA TYR A 313 -6.28 25.90 31.39
C TYR A 313 -5.77 26.10 32.82
N SER A 314 -5.38 27.31 33.13
CA SER A 314 -5.06 27.74 34.50
C SER A 314 -6.36 27.99 35.29
N PRO A 315 -6.34 28.06 36.66
CA PRO A 315 -7.50 28.34 37.48
C PRO A 315 -8.19 29.67 37.14
N ASP A 316 -7.45 30.61 36.56
CA ASP A 316 -7.99 31.91 36.11
C ASP A 316 -8.66 31.85 34.73
N GLY A 317 -8.77 30.67 34.13
CA GLY A 317 -9.34 30.44 32.81
C GLY A 317 -8.38 30.76 31.63
N SER A 318 -7.16 31.19 31.89
CA SER A 318 -6.17 31.41 30.83
C SER A 318 -5.66 30.08 30.28
N ARG A 319 -5.44 30.04 28.96
CA ARG A 319 -4.91 28.83 28.31
C ARG A 319 -3.40 28.71 28.52
N LYS A 320 -2.97 27.56 29.07
CA LYS A 320 -1.55 27.22 29.21
C LYS A 320 -0.91 26.92 27.85
N LYS A 321 0.38 27.17 27.72
CA LYS A 321 1.16 26.71 26.56
C LYS A 321 1.39 25.21 26.67
N THR A 322 1.01 24.48 25.62
CA THR A 322 1.15 23.02 25.57
C THR A 322 2.47 22.66 24.88
N VAL A 323 3.26 21.82 25.52
CA VAL A 323 4.49 21.24 24.96
C VAL A 323 4.24 19.77 24.68
N PHE A 324 4.37 19.40 23.41
CA PHE A 324 4.25 18.01 22.97
C PHE A 324 5.60 17.31 23.11
N TYR A 325 5.67 16.28 23.97
CA TYR A 325 6.88 15.51 24.21
C TYR A 325 6.71 14.09 23.66
N SER A 326 7.35 13.81 22.54
CA SER A 326 7.31 12.50 21.89
C SER A 326 8.56 11.70 22.21
N LEU A 327 8.38 10.44 22.64
CA LEU A 327 9.45 9.48 22.91
C LEU A 327 9.55 8.50 21.73
N SER A 328 10.70 8.48 21.04
CA SER A 328 10.95 7.59 19.92
C SER A 328 11.69 6.32 20.34
N ILE A 329 11.43 5.23 19.61
CA ILE A 329 12.16 3.96 19.77
C ILE A 329 13.65 4.14 19.48
N GLY A 330 14.02 4.92 18.45
CA GLY A 330 15.42 5.18 18.13
C GLY A 330 16.16 5.87 19.27
N ALA A 331 15.54 6.86 19.94
CA ALA A 331 16.14 7.50 21.11
C ALA A 331 16.29 6.52 22.29
N LEU A 332 15.26 5.68 22.53
CA LEU A 332 15.29 4.65 23.56
C LEU A 332 16.47 3.68 23.40
N LEU A 333 16.69 3.21 22.18
CA LEU A 333 17.71 2.20 21.90
C LEU A 333 19.13 2.75 21.83
N ASN A 334 19.29 4.01 21.40
CA ASN A 334 20.60 4.61 21.12
C ASN A 334 21.11 5.54 22.24
N GLN A 335 20.26 5.93 23.22
CA GLN A 335 20.67 6.81 24.32
C GLN A 335 20.67 6.04 25.65
N PRO A 336 21.84 5.84 26.28
CA PRO A 336 21.94 5.07 27.54
C PRO A 336 21.21 5.75 28.70
N ASP A 337 21.17 7.09 28.73
CA ASP A 337 20.62 7.89 29.82
C ASP A 337 19.15 8.31 29.59
N MET A 338 18.42 7.56 28.74
CA MET A 338 17.06 7.97 28.31
C MET A 338 16.08 8.10 29.49
N MET A 339 16.15 7.20 30.49
CA MET A 339 15.28 7.27 31.66
C MET A 339 15.56 8.53 32.52
N LYS A 340 16.83 8.88 32.70
CA LYS A 340 17.21 10.10 33.39
C LYS A 340 16.71 11.34 32.65
N LYS A 341 16.79 11.35 31.34
CA LYS A 341 16.32 12.47 30.54
C LYS A 341 14.79 12.66 30.64
N ILE A 342 14.02 11.56 30.65
CA ILE A 342 12.58 11.61 30.88
C ILE A 342 12.27 12.20 32.28
N GLU A 343 12.99 11.72 33.30
CA GLU A 343 12.84 12.20 34.68
C GLU A 343 13.16 13.71 34.79
N GLU A 344 14.24 14.19 34.18
CA GLU A 344 14.59 15.61 34.14
C GLU A 344 13.52 16.46 33.45
N VAL A 345 12.92 15.97 32.37
CA VAL A 345 11.82 16.66 31.70
C VAL A 345 10.60 16.74 32.63
N PHE A 346 10.19 15.63 33.27
CA PHE A 346 9.06 15.63 34.21
C PHE A 346 9.31 16.59 35.38
N LEU A 347 10.50 16.57 35.99
CA LEU A 347 10.87 17.49 37.05
C LEU A 347 10.81 18.97 36.63
N TYR A 348 11.20 19.28 35.39
CA TYR A 348 11.10 20.63 34.86
C TYR A 348 9.66 21.10 34.77
N PHE A 349 8.76 20.25 34.22
CA PHE A 349 7.37 20.61 34.04
C PHE A 349 6.54 20.62 35.33
N ARG A 350 6.90 19.80 36.34
CA ARG A 350 6.25 19.77 37.65
C ARG A 350 6.16 21.16 38.32
N ASN A 351 7.17 22.00 38.11
CA ASN A 351 7.23 23.33 38.68
C ASN A 351 6.70 24.46 37.78
N ARG A 352 6.16 24.11 36.61
CA ARG A 352 5.72 25.07 35.59
C ARG A 352 4.22 25.09 35.44
N LYS A 353 3.54 25.91 36.28
CA LYS A 353 2.07 26.05 36.24
C LYS A 353 1.53 26.74 34.98
N ASP A 354 2.40 27.40 34.21
CA ASP A 354 2.09 28.11 32.97
C ASP A 354 2.16 27.20 31.74
N LEU A 355 2.63 25.96 31.90
CA LEU A 355 2.83 24.99 30.83
C LEU A 355 2.03 23.71 31.09
N THR A 356 1.63 23.05 30.01
CA THR A 356 1.12 21.68 30.02
C THR A 356 2.07 20.79 29.23
N LEU A 357 2.56 19.72 29.84
CA LEU A 357 3.32 18.67 29.14
C LEU A 357 2.34 17.63 28.58
N TRP A 358 2.35 17.45 27.28
CA TRP A 358 1.57 16.40 26.61
C TRP A 358 2.51 15.28 26.19
N LEU A 359 2.60 14.25 27.01
CA LEU A 359 3.46 13.09 26.76
C LEU A 359 2.85 12.17 25.71
N ARG A 360 3.60 11.85 24.67
CA ARG A 360 3.21 10.90 23.63
C ARG A 360 4.38 9.94 23.34
N PRO A 361 4.53 8.85 24.11
CA PRO A 361 5.49 7.81 23.77
C PRO A 361 5.07 7.09 22.47
N HIS A 362 6.05 6.54 21.78
CA HIS A 362 5.75 5.65 20.64
C HIS A 362 4.86 4.48 21.10
N PRO A 363 3.85 4.06 20.35
CA PRO A 363 2.92 2.99 20.77
C PRO A 363 3.61 1.69 21.22
N LEU A 364 4.74 1.37 20.62
CA LEU A 364 5.56 0.19 20.97
C LEU A 364 6.66 0.48 22.01
N TYR A 365 6.63 1.63 22.70
CA TYR A 365 7.74 2.04 23.58
C TYR A 365 7.90 1.08 24.76
N GLU A 366 6.81 0.75 25.45
CA GLU A 366 6.81 -0.17 26.58
C GLU A 366 7.13 -1.62 26.16
N GLN A 367 6.53 -2.10 25.07
CA GLN A 367 6.82 -3.41 24.51
C GLN A 367 8.29 -3.52 24.06
N THR A 368 8.87 -2.44 23.53
CA THR A 368 10.31 -2.40 23.20
C THR A 368 11.16 -2.52 24.44
N LEU A 369 10.79 -1.84 25.54
CA LEU A 369 11.48 -2.00 26.81
C LEU A 369 11.41 -3.43 27.33
N GLU A 370 10.23 -4.02 27.32
CA GLU A 370 9.98 -5.40 27.80
C GLU A 370 10.85 -6.42 27.06
N VAL A 371 10.93 -6.33 25.76
CA VAL A 371 11.66 -7.29 24.91
C VAL A 371 13.15 -6.98 24.81
N MET A 372 13.53 -5.71 24.64
CA MET A 372 14.90 -5.31 24.29
C MET A 372 15.68 -4.65 25.42
N ARG A 373 15.03 -4.11 26.44
CA ARG A 373 15.64 -3.38 27.57
C ARG A 373 14.88 -3.64 28.88
N PRO A 374 14.63 -4.92 29.28
CA PRO A 374 13.77 -5.27 30.41
C PRO A 374 14.22 -4.64 31.74
N GLN A 375 15.52 -4.38 31.90
CA GLN A 375 16.06 -3.73 33.09
C GLN A 375 15.59 -2.28 33.27
N LEU A 376 15.08 -1.62 32.23
CA LEU A 376 14.59 -0.24 32.28
C LEU A 376 13.07 -0.15 32.42
N LEU A 377 12.34 -1.25 32.23
CA LEU A 377 10.88 -1.28 32.19
C LEU A 377 10.26 -0.76 33.50
N GLN A 378 10.75 -1.28 34.63
CA GLN A 378 10.24 -0.89 35.94
C GLN A 378 10.41 0.61 36.20
N LYS A 379 11.60 1.16 35.91
CA LYS A 379 11.86 2.60 36.06
C LYS A 379 10.98 3.45 35.15
N TYR A 380 10.72 3.00 33.94
CA TYR A 380 9.83 3.67 33.00
C TYR A 380 8.39 3.73 33.53
N ARG A 381 7.86 2.60 34.06
CA ARG A 381 6.53 2.54 34.65
C ARG A 381 6.38 3.44 35.87
N GLU A 382 7.41 3.50 36.72
CA GLU A 382 7.46 4.42 37.86
C GLU A 382 7.42 5.89 37.42
N LEU A 383 8.13 6.26 36.36
CA LEU A 383 8.13 7.61 35.80
C LEU A 383 6.74 7.98 35.21
N LEU A 384 6.09 7.04 34.51
CA LEU A 384 4.74 7.27 33.99
C LEU A 384 3.71 7.43 35.11
N ALA A 385 3.74 6.59 36.14
CA ALA A 385 2.86 6.70 37.30
C ALA A 385 3.01 8.07 37.98
N SER A 386 4.25 8.52 38.21
CA SER A 386 4.54 9.86 38.74
C SER A 386 3.99 10.99 37.87
N TYR A 387 4.06 10.84 36.54
CA TYR A 387 3.50 11.82 35.60
C TYR A 387 1.97 11.87 35.66
N GLU A 388 1.31 10.71 35.78
CA GLU A 388 -0.15 10.62 35.84
C GLU A 388 -0.74 11.12 37.15
N GLU A 389 -0.04 10.91 38.28
CA GLU A 389 -0.45 11.39 39.61
C GLU A 389 -0.36 12.92 39.75
N GLU A 390 0.51 13.56 39.02
CA GLU A 390 0.80 14.99 39.13
C GLU A 390 0.12 15.85 38.05
N GLY A 391 -0.46 15.23 37.03
CA GLY A 391 -1.15 15.88 35.90
C GLY A 391 -2.54 16.25 36.16
#